data_b6ef90b488491d91fac6a91e89a1ffb7
#
_entry.id   b6ef90b488491d91fac6a91e89a1ffb7
#
_cell.length_a   1.000
_cell.length_b   1.000
_cell.length_c   1.000
_cell.angle_alpha   90.00
_cell.angle_beta   90.00
_cell.angle_gamma   90.00
#
_symmetry.space_group_name_H-M   'P 1'
#
loop_
_entity.id
_entity.type
_entity.pdbx_description
1 polymer ?
#
loop_
_entity_poly.entity_id
_entity_poly.type
_entity_poly.pdbx_seq_one_letter_code
_entity_poly.pdbx_strand_id
1 'polypeptide(L)'
;FIVKPVNFKWNDIGSWDSFSKLKINKKNKENVYEINSKNNYIFNEKRIIATIGVNDLIIADTNDVTLIIKKGQSEKVKDLVEKIKLQNLTQAEEHSFEYRPWGFFENLYEDQFCKVKKIIVNPNQRLSLQYHLHRSEHWLITQGIATVYLDGQLNKLKSGMSIDIPKKSKHYVQNKTKNSLVIIETQLGTYFGEDDIIRLDDPYDR
;
A
#
# COMPACT_ATOMS: atom_id res chain seq x y z
N PHE A 1 14.89 27.60 31.01
CA PHE A 1 14.80 26.17 30.64
C PHE A 1 15.11 25.35 31.88
N ILE A 2 14.27 24.37 32.21
CA ILE A 2 14.51 23.39 33.26
C ILE A 2 14.81 22.05 32.57
N VAL A 3 15.98 21.47 32.85
CA VAL A 3 16.37 20.16 32.34
C VAL A 3 16.24 19.16 33.49
N LYS A 4 15.44 18.12 33.26
CA LYS A 4 15.29 17.00 34.21
C LYS A 4 16.08 15.81 33.67
N PRO A 5 17.13 15.32 34.33
CA PRO A 5 17.83 14.12 33.93
C PRO A 5 16.88 12.92 34.09
N VAL A 6 16.83 12.07 33.07
CA VAL A 6 16.02 10.85 33.06
C VAL A 6 16.92 9.65 32.78
N ASN A 7 16.62 8.52 33.44
CA ASN A 7 17.43 7.31 33.33
C ASN A 7 16.62 6.20 32.64
N PHE A 8 16.21 6.48 31.38
CA PHE A 8 15.58 5.45 30.52
C PHE A 8 16.38 5.28 29.22
N LYS A 9 16.34 4.09 28.65
CA LYS A 9 16.95 3.85 27.35
C LYS A 9 16.11 4.50 26.27
N TRP A 10 16.61 5.58 25.68
CA TRP A 10 16.03 6.21 24.51
C TRP A 10 16.88 5.86 23.30
N ASN A 11 16.23 5.59 22.16
CA ASN A 11 16.91 5.35 20.90
C ASN A 11 16.06 5.97 19.77
N ASP A 12 16.68 6.78 18.94
CA ASP A 12 16.06 7.29 17.73
C ASP A 12 16.01 6.18 16.66
N ILE A 13 14.81 5.86 16.17
CA ILE A 13 14.60 4.81 15.16
C ILE A 13 14.48 5.47 13.77
N GLY A 14 15.35 6.41 13.49
CA GLY A 14 15.37 7.12 12.20
C GLY A 14 16.11 6.38 11.06
N SER A 15 16.62 5.17 11.27
CA SER A 15 17.39 4.45 10.25
C SER A 15 17.16 2.93 10.31
N TRP A 16 17.41 2.25 9.20
CA TRP A 16 17.37 0.78 9.13
C TRP A 16 18.39 0.13 10.08
N ASP A 17 19.56 0.76 10.31
CA ASP A 17 20.53 0.28 11.29
C ASP A 17 19.98 0.36 12.72
N SER A 18 19.31 1.44 13.06
CA SER A 18 18.65 1.58 14.36
C SER A 18 17.51 0.60 14.53
N PHE A 19 16.67 0.45 13.47
CA PHE A 19 15.55 -0.48 13.45
C PHE A 19 16.02 -1.94 13.59
N SER A 20 17.10 -2.33 12.91
CA SER A 20 17.66 -3.67 12.98
C SER A 20 18.16 -4.10 14.37
N LYS A 21 18.47 -3.13 15.25
CA LYS A 21 18.88 -3.37 16.64
C LYS A 21 17.71 -3.64 17.57
N LEU A 22 16.49 -3.27 17.16
CA LEU A 22 15.29 -3.55 17.92
C LEU A 22 14.94 -5.03 17.72
N LYS A 23 14.96 -5.80 18.79
CA LYS A 23 14.57 -7.23 18.78
C LYS A 23 13.05 -7.46 18.52
N ILE A 24 12.38 -6.51 17.86
CA ILE A 24 10.91 -6.47 17.73
C ILE A 24 10.41 -7.55 16.75
N ASN A 25 11.20 -7.96 15.77
CA ASN A 25 10.74 -8.86 14.71
C ASN A 25 11.19 -10.32 14.91
N LYS A 26 10.66 -10.98 15.93
CA LYS A 26 10.65 -12.45 15.95
C LYS A 26 9.59 -13.07 15.00
N LYS A 27 8.65 -12.27 14.47
CA LYS A 27 7.51 -12.78 13.67
C LYS A 27 7.83 -13.08 12.21
N ASN A 28 8.86 -12.48 11.62
CA ASN A 28 9.12 -12.63 10.17
C ASN A 28 10.15 -13.70 9.81
N LYS A 29 10.41 -14.67 10.70
CA LYS A 29 11.31 -15.80 10.36
C LYS A 29 10.63 -16.91 9.56
N GLU A 30 9.32 -16.89 9.40
CA GLU A 30 8.59 -17.99 8.74
C GLU A 30 8.94 -18.14 7.25
N ASN A 31 9.42 -17.07 6.60
CA ASN A 31 9.77 -17.07 5.18
C ASN A 31 11.25 -16.71 4.92
N VAL A 32 12.14 -16.95 5.88
CA VAL A 32 13.56 -16.63 5.75
C VAL A 32 14.40 -17.91 5.85
N TYR A 33 15.20 -18.15 4.83
CA TYR A 33 16.10 -19.31 4.72
C TYR A 33 17.54 -18.84 4.51
N GLU A 34 18.46 -19.26 5.39
CA GLU A 34 19.85 -18.83 5.36
C GLU A 34 20.79 -20.04 5.34
N ILE A 35 21.73 -20.10 4.37
CA ILE A 35 22.81 -21.09 4.29
C ILE A 35 24.14 -20.34 4.31
N ASN A 36 25.03 -20.68 5.23
CA ASN A 36 26.35 -20.06 5.40
C ASN A 36 26.27 -18.51 5.49
N SER A 37 25.16 -17.98 6.03
CA SER A 37 24.88 -16.58 6.18
C SER A 37 24.79 -16.22 7.66
N LYS A 38 25.35 -15.08 8.08
CA LYS A 38 25.40 -14.68 9.49
C LYS A 38 25.11 -13.20 9.66
N ASN A 39 24.51 -12.90 10.81
CA ASN A 39 24.29 -11.52 11.28
C ASN A 39 23.49 -10.67 10.28
N ASN A 40 22.61 -11.26 9.47
CA ASN A 40 21.70 -10.50 8.63
C ASN A 40 20.47 -10.06 9.43
N TYR A 41 19.92 -8.90 9.08
CA TYR A 41 18.61 -8.47 9.50
C TYR A 41 17.70 -8.50 8.28
N ILE A 42 16.64 -9.31 8.30
CA ILE A 42 15.73 -9.48 7.18
C ILE A 42 14.34 -9.06 7.63
N PHE A 43 13.80 -8.07 6.96
CA PHE A 43 12.42 -7.64 7.04
C PHE A 43 11.75 -8.00 5.71
N ASN A 44 10.70 -8.80 5.75
CA ASN A 44 9.90 -9.17 4.57
C ASN A 44 8.42 -9.19 4.94
N GLU A 45 7.57 -8.79 4.01
CA GLU A 45 6.13 -8.79 4.23
C GLU A 45 5.48 -10.12 3.85
N LYS A 46 5.79 -10.65 2.66
CA LYS A 46 5.10 -11.84 2.13
C LYS A 46 6.04 -12.81 1.41
N ARG A 47 7.11 -12.29 0.77
CA ARG A 47 7.99 -13.13 -0.09
C ARG A 47 8.93 -13.99 0.75
N ILE A 48 9.31 -15.11 0.18
CA ILE A 48 10.39 -15.92 0.72
C ILE A 48 11.71 -15.24 0.40
N ILE A 49 12.56 -15.02 1.41
CA ILE A 49 13.92 -14.51 1.27
C ILE A 49 14.88 -15.64 1.57
N ALA A 50 15.70 -15.98 0.60
CA ALA A 50 16.76 -16.99 0.74
C ALA A 50 18.12 -16.32 0.56
N THR A 51 19.06 -16.60 1.47
CA THR A 51 20.42 -16.05 1.42
C THR A 51 21.47 -17.16 1.55
N ILE A 52 22.53 -17.07 0.75
CA ILE A 52 23.64 -18.04 0.77
C ILE A 52 24.96 -17.26 0.79
N GLY A 53 25.80 -17.52 1.81
CA GLY A 53 27.16 -17.00 1.89
C GLY A 53 27.28 -15.49 2.10
N VAL A 54 26.22 -14.80 2.54
CA VAL A 54 26.20 -13.35 2.75
C VAL A 54 26.08 -13.00 4.23
N ASN A 55 26.78 -11.95 4.67
CA ASN A 55 26.87 -11.57 6.06
C ASN A 55 26.70 -10.07 6.25
N ASP A 56 26.25 -9.67 7.46
CA ASP A 56 26.18 -8.30 7.92
C ASP A 56 25.30 -7.40 7.02
N LEU A 57 24.22 -7.96 6.48
CA LEU A 57 23.28 -7.25 5.63
C LEU A 57 22.03 -6.84 6.42
N ILE A 58 21.40 -5.78 5.92
CA ILE A 58 19.99 -5.47 6.14
C ILE A 58 19.30 -5.67 4.80
N ILE A 59 18.31 -6.55 4.78
CA ILE A 59 17.43 -6.81 3.63
C ILE A 59 16.03 -6.39 4.04
N ALA A 60 15.49 -5.37 3.39
CA ALA A 60 14.12 -4.92 3.60
C ALA A 60 13.34 -5.12 2.31
N ASP A 61 12.40 -6.04 2.35
CA ASP A 61 11.59 -6.46 1.22
C ASP A 61 10.14 -6.05 1.47
N THR A 62 9.65 -5.10 0.68
CA THR A 62 8.28 -4.63 0.65
C THR A 62 7.59 -5.07 -0.65
N ASN A 63 6.32 -4.69 -0.86
CA ASN A 63 5.60 -5.11 -2.06
C ASN A 63 6.17 -4.50 -3.34
N ASP A 64 6.81 -3.34 -3.26
CA ASP A 64 7.25 -2.48 -4.37
C ASP A 64 8.78 -2.37 -4.50
N VAL A 65 9.52 -2.52 -3.41
CA VAL A 65 10.98 -2.32 -3.39
C VAL A 65 11.66 -3.36 -2.52
N THR A 66 12.82 -3.86 -2.97
CA THR A 66 13.75 -4.62 -2.15
C THR A 66 15.02 -3.81 -1.94
N LEU A 67 15.29 -3.42 -0.70
CA LEU A 67 16.52 -2.74 -0.29
C LEU A 67 17.48 -3.75 0.31
N ILE A 68 18.71 -3.80 -0.21
CA ILE A 68 19.82 -4.61 0.34
C ILE A 68 20.97 -3.66 0.67
N ILE A 69 21.33 -3.56 1.93
CA ILE A 69 22.43 -2.71 2.39
C ILE A 69 23.33 -3.45 3.35
N LYS A 70 24.60 -3.09 3.39
CA LYS A 70 25.52 -3.52 4.43
C LYS A 70 25.18 -2.78 5.73
N LYS A 71 25.16 -3.46 6.87
CA LYS A 71 25.00 -2.84 8.19
C LYS A 71 25.98 -1.67 8.36
N GLY A 72 25.52 -0.59 8.97
CA GLY A 72 26.29 0.64 9.14
C GLY A 72 26.28 1.59 7.93
N GLN A 73 25.45 1.32 6.91
CA GLN A 73 25.36 2.17 5.69
C GLN A 73 23.97 2.73 5.43
N SER A 74 23.06 2.67 6.41
CA SER A 74 21.68 3.13 6.24
C SER A 74 21.55 4.62 5.89
N GLU A 75 22.54 5.45 6.24
CA GLU A 75 22.59 6.87 5.88
C GLU A 75 22.57 7.11 4.35
N LYS A 76 23.15 6.17 3.58
CA LYS A 76 23.21 6.27 2.11
C LYS A 76 21.87 5.96 1.41
N VAL A 77 20.87 5.48 2.15
CA VAL A 77 19.54 5.19 1.60
C VAL A 77 18.90 6.46 1.04
N LYS A 78 19.12 7.61 1.68
CA LYS A 78 18.61 8.90 1.20
C LYS A 78 19.14 9.22 -0.20
N ASP A 79 20.44 9.08 -0.42
CA ASP A 79 21.07 9.35 -1.73
C ASP A 79 20.55 8.39 -2.81
N LEU A 80 20.26 7.12 -2.43
CA LEU A 80 19.68 6.15 -3.34
C LEU A 80 18.25 6.52 -3.73
N VAL A 81 17.42 6.94 -2.77
CA VAL A 81 16.04 7.41 -3.01
C VAL A 81 16.04 8.62 -3.95
N GLU A 82 16.94 9.59 -3.74
CA GLU A 82 17.08 10.74 -4.65
C GLU A 82 17.42 10.33 -6.08
N LYS A 83 18.31 9.34 -6.27
CA LYS A 83 18.62 8.79 -7.60
C LYS A 83 17.42 8.13 -8.27
N ILE A 84 16.59 7.39 -7.50
CA ILE A 84 15.38 6.73 -8.02
C ILE A 84 14.35 7.78 -8.44
N LYS A 85 14.19 8.86 -7.65
CA LYS A 85 13.31 9.99 -7.99
C LYS A 85 13.69 10.68 -9.29
N LEU A 86 14.98 10.85 -9.55
CA LEU A 86 15.46 11.44 -10.80
C LEU A 86 15.11 10.60 -12.05
N GLN A 87 14.76 9.34 -11.86
CA GLN A 87 14.29 8.46 -12.95
C GLN A 87 12.77 8.45 -13.11
N ASN A 88 12.04 9.29 -12.35
CA ASN A 88 10.57 9.37 -12.34
C ASN A 88 9.89 8.02 -12.08
N LEU A 89 10.52 7.18 -11.26
CA LEU A 89 9.91 5.92 -10.83
C LEU A 89 8.92 6.20 -9.70
N THR A 90 7.65 5.84 -9.92
CA THR A 90 6.54 6.11 -8.99
C THR A 90 6.75 5.49 -7.61
N GLN A 91 7.50 4.37 -7.53
CA GLN A 91 7.86 3.70 -6.28
C GLN A 91 8.69 4.57 -5.30
N ALA A 92 9.29 5.64 -5.80
CA ALA A 92 10.03 6.58 -4.95
C ALA A 92 9.14 7.64 -4.29
N GLU A 93 7.92 7.81 -4.77
CA GLU A 93 6.99 8.88 -4.38
C GLU A 93 5.67 8.34 -3.85
N GLU A 94 5.18 7.22 -4.39
CA GLU A 94 3.91 6.60 -4.01
C GLU A 94 4.15 5.30 -3.23
N HIS A 95 3.42 5.14 -2.15
CA HIS A 95 3.37 3.86 -1.46
C HIS A 95 2.50 2.88 -2.22
N SER A 96 2.90 1.60 -2.24
CA SER A 96 2.09 0.52 -2.82
C SER A 96 0.73 0.35 -2.14
N PHE A 97 0.57 0.87 -0.90
CA PHE A 97 -0.69 0.91 -0.18
C PHE A 97 -0.89 2.27 0.50
N GLU A 98 -2.14 2.68 0.68
CA GLU A 98 -2.48 3.93 1.32
C GLU A 98 -3.71 3.80 2.22
N TYR A 99 -3.61 4.33 3.43
CA TYR A 99 -4.74 4.44 4.35
C TYR A 99 -5.58 5.65 4.02
N ARG A 100 -6.89 5.45 4.03
CA ARG A 100 -7.92 6.46 3.82
C ARG A 100 -8.93 6.42 4.97
N PRO A 101 -9.70 7.47 5.24
CA PRO A 101 -10.71 7.44 6.30
C PRO A 101 -11.73 6.30 6.14
N TRP A 102 -12.01 5.88 4.91
CA TRP A 102 -12.94 4.80 4.60
C TRP A 102 -12.31 3.39 4.66
N GLY A 103 -11.00 3.27 4.80
CA GLY A 103 -10.31 1.99 4.78
C GLY A 103 -8.88 2.10 4.24
N PHE A 104 -8.52 1.27 3.29
CA PHE A 104 -7.23 1.39 2.60
C PHE A 104 -7.28 0.75 1.21
N PHE A 105 -6.31 1.07 0.37
CA PHE A 105 -6.07 0.35 -0.87
C PHE A 105 -4.61 -0.06 -1.01
N GLU A 106 -4.40 -1.09 -1.80
CA GLU A 106 -3.10 -1.64 -2.17
C GLU A 106 -3.03 -1.73 -3.70
N ASN A 107 -2.02 -1.11 -4.32
CA ASN A 107 -1.72 -1.27 -5.74
C ASN A 107 -1.11 -2.66 -5.93
N LEU A 108 -1.75 -3.51 -6.72
CA LEU A 108 -1.31 -4.87 -6.98
C LEU A 108 -0.52 -4.97 -8.28
N TYR A 109 -0.88 -4.16 -9.28
CA TYR A 109 -0.27 -4.13 -10.59
C TYR A 109 -0.51 -2.79 -11.27
N GLU A 110 0.45 -2.31 -12.07
CA GLU A 110 0.31 -1.14 -12.92
C GLU A 110 1.22 -1.25 -14.13
N ASP A 111 0.66 -0.95 -15.31
CA ASP A 111 1.39 -0.71 -16.55
C ASP A 111 0.78 0.46 -17.32
N GLN A 112 1.20 0.67 -18.58
CA GLN A 112 0.71 1.79 -19.40
C GLN A 112 -0.78 1.70 -19.78
N PHE A 113 -1.44 0.55 -19.62
CA PHE A 113 -2.82 0.30 -20.04
C PHE A 113 -3.77 -0.06 -18.91
N CYS A 114 -3.23 -0.53 -17.80
CA CYS A 114 -3.99 -1.12 -16.73
C CYS A 114 -3.38 -0.82 -15.36
N LYS A 115 -4.25 -0.52 -14.38
CA LYS A 115 -3.90 -0.49 -12.95
C LYS A 115 -4.86 -1.37 -12.17
N VAL A 116 -4.34 -2.21 -11.29
CA VAL A 116 -5.16 -3.10 -10.44
C VAL A 116 -4.94 -2.73 -8.98
N LYS A 117 -6.04 -2.48 -8.28
CA LYS A 117 -6.02 -2.16 -6.84
C LYS A 117 -6.85 -3.19 -6.06
N LYS A 118 -6.39 -3.50 -4.87
CA LYS A 118 -7.21 -4.13 -3.83
C LYS A 118 -7.70 -3.04 -2.89
N ILE A 119 -9.01 -2.90 -2.77
CA ILE A 119 -9.66 -1.90 -1.92
C ILE A 119 -10.34 -2.60 -0.77
N ILE A 120 -10.11 -2.13 0.45
CA ILE A 120 -10.79 -2.61 1.66
C ILE A 120 -11.58 -1.45 2.25
N VAL A 121 -12.91 -1.59 2.27
CA VAL A 121 -13.81 -0.59 2.84
C VAL A 121 -14.27 -1.05 4.21
N ASN A 122 -13.95 -0.25 5.22
CA ASN A 122 -14.32 -0.50 6.61
C ASN A 122 -15.84 -0.56 6.80
N PRO A 123 -16.33 -1.22 7.87
CA PRO A 123 -17.74 -1.23 8.22
C PRO A 123 -18.35 0.18 8.27
N ASN A 124 -19.52 0.33 7.66
CA ASN A 124 -20.29 1.58 7.59
C ASN A 124 -19.59 2.76 6.90
N GLN A 125 -18.52 2.50 6.15
CA GLN A 125 -17.80 3.54 5.39
C GLN A 125 -18.19 3.51 3.91
N ARG A 126 -17.89 4.61 3.21
CA ARG A 126 -18.09 4.74 1.77
C ARG A 126 -16.95 5.53 1.11
N LEU A 127 -16.70 5.30 -0.16
CA LEU A 127 -15.86 6.15 -0.98
C LEU A 127 -16.63 7.46 -1.34
N SER A 128 -15.90 8.49 -1.74
CA SER A 128 -16.49 9.73 -2.30
C SER A 128 -17.35 9.42 -3.53
N LEU A 129 -18.39 10.20 -3.76
CA LEU A 129 -19.05 10.24 -5.07
C LEU A 129 -18.11 10.92 -6.05
N GLN A 130 -17.71 10.20 -7.09
CA GLN A 130 -16.64 10.62 -8.00
C GLN A 130 -16.88 10.14 -9.43
N TYR A 131 -16.10 10.67 -10.36
CA TYR A 131 -15.99 10.17 -11.73
C TYR A 131 -14.58 10.40 -12.27
N HIS A 132 -14.24 9.74 -13.39
CA HIS A 132 -12.93 9.80 -14.04
C HIS A 132 -13.06 10.16 -15.51
N LEU A 133 -12.14 10.97 -16.02
CA LEU A 133 -12.12 11.37 -17.42
C LEU A 133 -11.33 10.41 -18.30
N HIS A 134 -10.26 9.82 -17.77
CA HIS A 134 -9.27 9.12 -18.59
C HIS A 134 -9.32 7.61 -18.44
N ARG A 135 -10.00 7.08 -17.40
CA ARG A 135 -10.12 5.65 -17.16
C ARG A 135 -11.54 5.18 -16.94
N SER A 136 -11.81 3.92 -17.27
CA SER A 136 -12.95 3.13 -16.81
C SER A 136 -12.50 2.19 -15.69
N GLU A 137 -13.44 1.67 -14.91
CA GLU A 137 -13.14 0.75 -13.82
C GLU A 137 -14.01 -0.50 -13.91
N HIS A 138 -13.46 -1.64 -13.51
CA HIS A 138 -14.18 -2.87 -13.27
C HIS A 138 -13.98 -3.30 -11.83
N TRP A 139 -15.07 -3.45 -11.08
CA TRP A 139 -15.04 -3.82 -9.67
C TRP A 139 -15.55 -5.24 -9.48
N LEU A 140 -14.71 -6.11 -8.96
CA LEU A 140 -15.07 -7.45 -8.51
C LEU A 140 -15.14 -7.48 -6.98
N ILE A 141 -16.29 -7.84 -6.43
CA ILE A 141 -16.45 -8.03 -4.99
C ILE A 141 -15.88 -9.40 -4.61
N THR A 142 -14.82 -9.41 -3.81
CA THR A 142 -14.21 -10.68 -3.36
C THR A 142 -14.67 -11.09 -1.97
N GLN A 143 -15.08 -10.11 -1.14
CA GLN A 143 -15.57 -10.37 0.21
C GLN A 143 -16.60 -9.32 0.62
N GLY A 144 -17.66 -9.73 1.30
CA GLY A 144 -18.68 -8.84 1.85
C GLY A 144 -19.81 -8.53 0.89
N ILE A 145 -20.50 -7.42 1.16
CA ILE A 145 -21.63 -6.93 0.36
C ILE A 145 -21.41 -5.45 0.10
N ALA A 146 -21.32 -5.09 -1.17
CA ALA A 146 -21.20 -3.72 -1.63
C ALA A 146 -22.57 -3.12 -1.98
N THR A 147 -22.81 -1.87 -1.64
CA THR A 147 -23.83 -1.03 -2.23
C THR A 147 -23.13 -0.06 -3.15
N VAL A 148 -23.27 -0.27 -4.48
CA VAL A 148 -22.63 0.57 -5.51
C VAL A 148 -23.67 1.50 -6.09
N TYR A 149 -23.40 2.79 -6.04
CA TYR A 149 -24.12 3.82 -6.80
C TYR A 149 -23.44 3.98 -8.15
N LEU A 150 -24.21 3.95 -9.22
CA LEU A 150 -23.75 4.20 -10.58
C LEU A 150 -24.83 4.98 -11.34
N ASP A 151 -24.54 6.21 -11.72
CA ASP A 151 -25.39 7.11 -12.53
C ASP A 151 -26.87 7.12 -12.12
N GLY A 152 -27.17 7.27 -10.83
CA GLY A 152 -28.54 7.32 -10.31
C GLY A 152 -29.11 5.99 -9.83
N GLN A 153 -28.42 4.87 -10.08
CA GLN A 153 -28.88 3.55 -9.69
C GLN A 153 -28.07 2.96 -8.54
N LEU A 154 -28.74 2.33 -7.60
CA LEU A 154 -28.12 1.58 -6.50
C LEU A 154 -28.11 0.09 -6.81
N ASN A 155 -26.93 -0.49 -6.88
CA ASN A 155 -26.69 -1.90 -7.15
C ASN A 155 -26.16 -2.57 -5.88
N LYS A 156 -26.77 -3.69 -5.46
CA LYS A 156 -26.28 -4.50 -4.35
C LYS A 156 -25.52 -5.70 -4.88
N LEU A 157 -24.21 -5.73 -4.61
CA LEU A 157 -23.30 -6.77 -5.10
C LEU A 157 -22.78 -7.59 -3.93
N LYS A 158 -22.76 -8.91 -4.11
CA LYS A 158 -22.19 -9.89 -3.17
C LYS A 158 -20.85 -10.38 -3.70
N SER A 159 -20.10 -11.09 -2.84
CA SER A 159 -18.88 -11.80 -3.26
C SER A 159 -19.12 -12.64 -4.52
N GLY A 160 -18.19 -12.53 -5.49
CA GLY A 160 -18.26 -13.15 -6.81
C GLY A 160 -19.00 -12.32 -7.88
N MET A 161 -19.69 -11.23 -7.50
CA MET A 161 -20.34 -10.31 -8.45
C MET A 161 -19.41 -9.15 -8.81
N SER A 162 -19.59 -8.62 -10.02
CA SER A 162 -18.82 -7.49 -10.53
C SER A 162 -19.71 -6.43 -11.17
N ILE A 163 -19.14 -5.26 -11.42
CA ILE A 163 -19.78 -4.15 -12.11
C ILE A 163 -18.75 -3.37 -12.94
N ASP A 164 -19.13 -2.96 -14.13
CA ASP A 164 -18.36 -2.06 -14.99
C ASP A 164 -18.78 -0.61 -14.73
N ILE A 165 -17.79 0.27 -14.61
CA ILE A 165 -17.95 1.70 -14.41
C ILE A 165 -17.32 2.41 -15.61
N PRO A 166 -18.11 2.88 -16.58
CA PRO A 166 -17.60 3.60 -17.72
C PRO A 166 -16.92 4.92 -17.34
N LYS A 167 -16.06 5.43 -18.22
CA LYS A 167 -15.51 6.79 -18.09
C LYS A 167 -16.64 7.81 -17.90
N LYS A 168 -16.41 8.79 -17.04
CA LYS A 168 -17.35 9.89 -16.71
C LYS A 168 -18.61 9.48 -15.95
N SER A 169 -18.83 8.19 -15.68
CA SER A 169 -19.96 7.72 -14.86
C SER A 169 -19.75 8.10 -13.39
N LYS A 170 -20.77 8.68 -12.78
CA LYS A 170 -20.76 9.07 -11.37
C LYS A 170 -20.98 7.85 -10.50
N HIS A 171 -20.05 7.55 -9.63
CA HIS A 171 -20.09 6.33 -8.83
C HIS A 171 -19.50 6.49 -7.43
N TYR A 172 -19.94 5.65 -6.53
CA TYR A 172 -19.31 5.34 -5.24
C TYR A 172 -19.62 3.92 -4.83
N VAL A 173 -18.85 3.38 -3.89
CA VAL A 173 -19.17 2.15 -3.16
C VAL A 173 -19.34 2.45 -1.67
N GLN A 174 -20.34 1.83 -1.06
CA GLN A 174 -20.61 1.88 0.37
C GLN A 174 -20.66 0.48 0.96
N ASN A 175 -20.00 0.29 2.08
CA ASN A 175 -20.14 -0.87 2.93
C ASN A 175 -21.14 -0.57 4.05
N LYS A 176 -22.37 -1.08 3.95
CA LYS A 176 -23.43 -0.93 4.96
C LYS A 176 -23.44 -2.05 5.99
N THR A 177 -22.39 -2.88 6.04
CA THR A 177 -22.33 -4.07 6.88
C THR A 177 -21.37 -3.88 8.05
N LYS A 178 -21.36 -4.84 8.99
CA LYS A 178 -20.44 -4.86 10.14
C LYS A 178 -19.09 -5.51 9.82
N ASN A 179 -18.94 -6.12 8.64
CA ASN A 179 -17.72 -6.78 8.20
C ASN A 179 -17.04 -5.95 7.12
N SER A 180 -15.74 -6.11 6.95
CA SER A 180 -14.99 -5.45 5.88
C SER A 180 -15.48 -5.89 4.50
N LEU A 181 -15.54 -4.95 3.57
CA LEU A 181 -15.80 -5.18 2.15
C LEU A 181 -14.46 -5.18 1.41
N VAL A 182 -14.21 -6.20 0.59
CA VAL A 182 -12.99 -6.29 -0.22
C VAL A 182 -13.36 -6.31 -1.70
N ILE A 183 -12.72 -5.42 -2.45
CA ILE A 183 -12.93 -5.22 -3.88
C ILE A 183 -11.59 -5.37 -4.59
N ILE A 184 -11.58 -6.06 -5.72
CA ILE A 184 -10.52 -5.92 -6.72
C ILE A 184 -11.04 -4.96 -7.79
N GLU A 185 -10.33 -3.86 -7.94
CA GLU A 185 -10.59 -2.83 -8.93
C GLU A 185 -9.57 -2.95 -10.05
N THR A 186 -10.04 -3.05 -11.28
CA THR A 186 -9.21 -2.96 -12.48
C THR A 186 -9.54 -1.67 -13.21
N GLN A 187 -8.57 -0.80 -13.36
CA GLN A 187 -8.67 0.44 -14.11
C GLN A 187 -8.08 0.25 -15.50
N LEU A 188 -8.80 0.68 -16.54
CA LEU A 188 -8.38 0.61 -17.94
C LEU A 188 -8.41 2.00 -18.56
N GLY A 189 -7.31 2.45 -19.11
CA GLY A 189 -7.23 3.79 -19.65
C GLY A 189 -5.83 4.20 -20.09
N THR A 190 -5.64 5.51 -20.20
CA THR A 190 -4.38 6.11 -20.60
C THR A 190 -3.71 6.90 -19.48
N TYR A 191 -4.41 7.05 -18.34
CA TYR A 191 -3.92 7.78 -17.18
C TYR A 191 -4.60 7.30 -15.90
N PHE A 192 -3.82 7.05 -14.84
CA PHE A 192 -4.27 6.46 -13.58
C PHE A 192 -3.94 7.31 -12.34
N GLY A 193 -3.53 8.58 -12.53
CA GLY A 193 -3.21 9.49 -11.44
C GLY A 193 -4.39 9.79 -10.52
N GLU A 194 -4.13 10.12 -9.27
CA GLU A 194 -5.16 10.47 -8.28
C GLU A 194 -5.85 11.80 -8.61
N ASP A 195 -5.25 12.66 -9.41
CA ASP A 195 -5.81 13.91 -9.93
C ASP A 195 -6.91 13.70 -11.00
N ASP A 196 -7.05 12.49 -11.59
CA ASP A 196 -8.20 12.09 -12.43
C ASP A 196 -9.44 11.76 -11.58
N ILE A 197 -9.36 11.79 -10.25
CA ILE A 197 -10.50 11.59 -9.35
C ILE A 197 -11.23 12.92 -9.13
N ILE A 198 -12.31 13.15 -9.88
CA ILE A 198 -13.15 14.33 -9.70
C ILE A 198 -14.24 14.01 -8.67
N ARG A 199 -14.07 14.52 -7.45
CA ARG A 199 -14.99 14.29 -6.33
C ARG A 199 -16.15 15.27 -6.38
N LEU A 200 -17.38 14.76 -6.31
CA LEU A 200 -18.62 15.53 -6.29
C LEU A 200 -19.19 15.65 -4.87
N ASP A 201 -18.98 14.63 -4.04
CA ASP A 201 -19.38 14.59 -2.64
C ASP A 201 -18.39 13.70 -1.88
N ASP A 202 -17.65 14.30 -0.97
CA ASP A 202 -16.67 13.61 -0.13
C ASP A 202 -17.06 13.74 1.33
N PRO A 203 -17.49 12.66 2.01
CA PRO A 203 -17.87 12.69 3.41
C PRO A 203 -16.70 12.95 4.37
N TYR A 204 -15.48 13.13 3.85
CA TYR A 204 -14.25 13.29 4.64
C TYR A 204 -13.55 14.62 4.40
N ASP A 205 -14.16 15.55 3.63
CA ASP A 205 -13.67 16.92 3.36
C ASP A 205 -12.21 16.94 2.84
N ARG A 206 -11.88 16.11 1.83
CA ARG A 206 -10.53 16.00 1.23
C ARG A 206 -10.45 16.77 -0.08
#